data_b7280ce8eef21411abf21f094c72d194
#
_entry.id   b7280ce8eef21411abf21f094c72d194
#
_cell.length_a   1.000
_cell.length_b   1.000
_cell.length_c   1.000
_cell.angle_alpha   90.00
_cell.angle_beta   90.00
_cell.angle_gamma   90.00
#
_symmetry.space_group_name_H-M   'P 1'
#
loop_
_entity.id
_entity.type
_entity.pdbx_description
1 polymer ?
#
loop_
_entity_poly.entity_id
_entity_poly.type
_entity_poly.pdbx_seq_one_letter_code
_entity_poly.pdbx_strand_id
1 'polypeptide(L)'
;AAGGLPVGVEGLHFHVLCESRPEHLRLALEAVECHFGNYLDKVAWLNMGGGHLMTHADYDCDELIALLKEFRTRHPHLRLIMEPGSAFTWRTGYLVSTVEDIVENSGVTTAMLDVSFACHMPDCLEMPYKPAIVGAHEPAEGERRWRMGGTSCLAGDYYGDWSFDHELRVGERIVFE
;
A
#
# COMPACT_ATOMS: atom_id res chain seq x y z
N ALA A 1 25.33 16.55 14.31
CA ALA A 1 25.82 15.58 15.30
C ALA A 1 27.24 15.20 14.96
N ALA A 2 28.17 15.50 15.84
CA ALA A 2 29.62 15.26 15.66
C ALA A 2 30.05 13.85 16.12
N GLY A 3 29.24 12.82 15.87
CA GLY A 3 29.53 11.44 16.20
C GLY A 3 29.69 10.59 14.94
N GLY A 4 30.74 9.77 14.89
CA GLY A 4 30.86 8.73 13.84
C GLY A 4 29.72 7.71 13.93
N LEU A 5 29.68 6.77 13.00
CA LEU A 5 28.75 5.63 13.07
C LEU A 5 29.05 4.83 14.35
N PRO A 6 28.00 4.37 15.05
CA PRO A 6 28.19 3.46 16.19
C PRO A 6 28.90 2.17 15.75
N VAL A 7 29.64 1.55 16.70
CA VAL A 7 30.28 0.26 16.42
C VAL A 7 29.23 -0.80 16.10
N GLY A 8 29.44 -1.56 15.02
CA GLY A 8 28.52 -2.60 14.54
C GLY A 8 27.46 -2.13 13.55
N VAL A 9 27.43 -0.84 13.20
CA VAL A 9 26.55 -0.37 12.10
C VAL A 9 27.24 -0.65 10.76
N GLU A 10 26.60 -1.51 9.95
CA GLU A 10 27.13 -1.97 8.66
C GLU A 10 26.40 -1.36 7.47
N GLY A 11 25.28 -0.70 7.67
CA GLY A 11 24.48 -0.13 6.60
C GLY A 11 23.56 0.99 7.06
N LEU A 12 22.94 1.63 6.08
CA LEU A 12 21.88 2.63 6.28
C LEU A 12 20.59 2.15 5.65
N HIS A 13 19.49 2.54 6.25
CA HIS A 13 18.15 2.26 5.76
C HIS A 13 17.27 3.52 5.83
N PHE A 14 16.47 3.71 4.80
CA PHE A 14 15.34 4.63 4.82
C PHE A 14 14.11 4.00 4.17
N HIS A 15 12.93 4.39 4.64
CA HIS A 15 11.65 4.04 4.02
C HIS A 15 10.77 5.29 4.07
N VAL A 16 10.84 6.11 3.04
CA VAL A 16 10.21 7.45 2.98
C VAL A 16 9.25 7.60 1.80
N LEU A 17 9.09 6.52 1.02
CA LEU A 17 8.27 6.51 -0.18
C LEU A 17 7.11 5.51 -0.02
N CYS A 18 5.96 5.86 -0.58
CA CYS A 18 4.81 5.01 -0.71
C CYS A 18 4.14 5.29 -2.06
N GLU A 19 3.80 4.24 -2.81
CA GLU A 19 3.21 4.33 -4.16
C GLU A 19 3.92 5.34 -5.07
N SER A 20 5.24 5.26 -5.07
CA SER A 20 6.12 6.29 -5.63
C SER A 20 6.73 5.87 -6.95
N ARG A 21 7.22 6.86 -7.68
CA ARG A 21 7.87 6.75 -9.00
C ARG A 21 9.39 6.96 -8.87
N PRO A 22 10.17 6.62 -9.91
CA PRO A 22 11.63 6.77 -9.90
C PRO A 22 12.13 8.18 -9.58
N GLU A 23 11.43 9.21 -10.06
CA GLU A 23 11.81 10.61 -9.79
C GLU A 23 11.79 10.95 -8.30
N HIS A 24 10.87 10.34 -7.51
CA HIS A 24 10.83 10.55 -6.07
C HIS A 24 12.01 9.87 -5.37
N LEU A 25 12.44 8.69 -5.85
CA LEU A 25 13.65 8.04 -5.36
C LEU A 25 14.89 8.87 -5.68
N ARG A 26 14.96 9.52 -6.85
CA ARG A 26 16.06 10.43 -7.21
C ARG A 26 16.23 11.52 -6.15
N LEU A 27 15.13 12.20 -5.80
CA LEU A 27 15.14 13.24 -4.76
C LEU A 27 15.57 12.71 -3.40
N ALA A 28 15.11 11.53 -3.03
CA ALA A 28 15.49 10.87 -1.76
C ALA A 28 17.00 10.55 -1.75
N LEU A 29 17.54 10.01 -2.85
CA LEU A 29 18.97 9.69 -2.96
C LEU A 29 19.84 10.94 -2.95
N GLU A 30 19.44 12.02 -3.63
CA GLU A 30 20.13 13.32 -3.57
C GLU A 30 20.16 13.86 -2.12
N ALA A 31 19.06 13.75 -1.38
CA ALA A 31 19.02 14.13 0.03
C ALA A 31 19.92 13.23 0.89
N VAL A 32 19.96 11.94 0.63
CA VAL A 32 20.85 10.99 1.32
C VAL A 32 22.32 11.32 1.05
N GLU A 33 22.70 11.58 -0.20
CA GLU A 33 24.08 11.99 -0.54
C GLU A 33 24.45 13.32 0.13
N CYS A 34 23.52 14.29 0.13
CA CYS A 34 23.76 15.60 0.74
C CYS A 34 23.94 15.52 2.26
N HIS A 35 23.09 14.77 2.96
CA HIS A 35 23.07 14.77 4.42
C HIS A 35 23.85 13.63 5.08
N PHE A 36 24.02 12.51 4.36
CA PHE A 36 24.63 11.27 4.88
C PHE A 36 25.81 10.78 4.05
N GLY A 37 26.28 11.53 3.03
CA GLY A 37 27.39 11.13 2.17
C GLY A 37 28.62 10.66 2.91
N ASN A 38 29.03 11.36 3.99
CA ASN A 38 30.15 10.96 4.84
C ASN A 38 29.98 9.60 5.56
N TYR A 39 28.75 9.09 5.61
CA TYR A 39 28.44 7.77 6.18
C TYR A 39 28.34 6.72 5.09
N LEU A 40 27.89 7.08 3.87
CA LEU A 40 27.83 6.15 2.74
C LEU A 40 29.19 5.49 2.46
N ASP A 41 30.29 6.24 2.59
CA ASP A 41 31.66 5.72 2.40
C ASP A 41 32.10 4.72 3.49
N LYS A 42 31.35 4.60 4.59
CA LYS A 42 31.70 3.80 5.77
C LYS A 42 30.82 2.58 5.98
N VAL A 43 29.82 2.38 5.14
CA VAL A 43 28.86 1.28 5.25
C VAL A 43 28.95 0.35 4.05
N ALA A 44 28.52 -0.90 4.23
CA ALA A 44 28.56 -1.91 3.18
C ALA A 44 27.31 -1.95 2.32
N TRP A 45 26.19 -1.39 2.80
CA TRP A 45 24.92 -1.41 2.10
C TRP A 45 24.05 -0.18 2.39
N LEU A 46 23.20 0.13 1.42
CA LEU A 46 22.11 1.08 1.54
C LEU A 46 20.80 0.38 1.18
N ASN A 47 19.88 0.34 2.13
CA ASN A 47 18.51 -0.13 1.91
C ASN A 47 17.61 1.09 1.72
N MET A 48 16.96 1.16 0.56
CA MET A 48 16.13 2.29 0.14
C MET A 48 14.64 2.08 0.49
N GLY A 49 14.31 0.99 1.19
CA GLY A 49 12.95 0.66 1.57
C GLY A 49 12.07 0.24 0.38
N GLY A 50 10.79 0.34 0.56
CA GLY A 50 9.77 -0.02 -0.43
C GLY A 50 9.07 1.20 -1.04
N GLY A 51 7.84 0.99 -1.46
CA GLY A 51 6.96 2.02 -2.01
C GLY A 51 7.04 2.21 -3.52
N HIS A 52 7.75 1.34 -4.25
CA HIS A 52 7.86 1.37 -5.70
C HIS A 52 6.95 0.34 -6.35
N LEU A 53 6.00 0.80 -7.17
CA LEU A 53 5.02 -0.05 -7.87
C LEU A 53 5.56 -0.50 -9.24
N MET A 54 6.73 -1.13 -9.27
CA MET A 54 7.45 -1.47 -10.51
C MET A 54 6.77 -2.52 -11.38
N THR A 55 5.68 -3.13 -10.95
CA THR A 55 4.82 -4.02 -11.74
C THR A 55 3.61 -3.30 -12.34
N HIS A 56 3.40 -2.04 -12.02
CA HIS A 56 2.37 -1.22 -12.63
C HIS A 56 2.73 -0.89 -14.09
N ALA A 57 1.71 -0.87 -14.97
CA ALA A 57 1.91 -0.64 -16.40
C ALA A 57 2.47 0.75 -16.74
N ASP A 58 2.21 1.73 -15.88
CA ASP A 58 2.65 3.12 -16.03
C ASP A 58 3.91 3.48 -15.21
N TYR A 59 4.55 2.47 -14.61
CA TYR A 59 5.79 2.66 -13.87
C TYR A 59 7.00 2.58 -14.82
N ASP A 60 7.86 3.60 -14.81
CA ASP A 60 9.07 3.65 -15.64
C ASP A 60 10.21 2.84 -14.99
N CYS A 61 10.26 1.54 -15.33
CA CYS A 61 11.32 0.65 -14.88
C CYS A 61 12.69 1.00 -15.48
N ASP A 62 12.75 1.54 -16.70
CA ASP A 62 14.00 1.89 -17.35
C ASP A 62 14.63 3.09 -16.64
N GLU A 63 13.84 4.09 -16.25
CA GLU A 63 14.30 5.19 -15.43
C GLU A 63 14.82 4.73 -14.08
N LEU A 64 14.09 3.83 -13.39
CA LEU A 64 14.57 3.25 -12.13
C LEU A 64 15.91 2.57 -12.29
N ILE A 65 16.06 1.72 -13.31
CA ILE A 65 17.29 0.99 -13.60
C ILE A 65 18.45 1.97 -13.90
N ALA A 66 18.19 3.02 -14.68
CA ALA A 66 19.17 4.04 -14.99
C ALA A 66 19.64 4.78 -13.74
N LEU A 67 18.70 5.20 -12.88
CA LEU A 67 18.97 5.86 -11.62
C LEU A 67 19.83 4.99 -10.70
N LEU A 68 19.46 3.72 -10.53
CA LEU A 68 20.22 2.79 -9.67
C LEU A 68 21.63 2.51 -10.20
N LYS A 69 21.80 2.40 -11.53
CA LYS A 69 23.12 2.25 -12.16
C LYS A 69 23.98 3.49 -11.96
N GLU A 70 23.41 4.68 -12.12
CA GLU A 70 24.07 5.94 -11.89
C GLU A 70 24.53 6.08 -10.44
N PHE A 71 23.66 5.82 -9.48
CA PHE A 71 23.97 5.85 -8.05
C PHE A 71 25.06 4.83 -7.70
N ARG A 72 24.97 3.61 -8.23
CA ARG A 72 26.00 2.56 -8.04
C ARG A 72 27.35 2.93 -8.65
N THR A 73 27.39 3.73 -9.71
CA THR A 73 28.65 4.21 -10.30
C THR A 73 29.34 5.19 -9.35
N ARG A 74 28.59 6.03 -8.65
CA ARG A 74 29.13 6.94 -7.63
C ARG A 74 29.54 6.21 -6.34
N HIS A 75 28.87 5.11 -6.00
CA HIS A 75 29.08 4.33 -4.77
C HIS A 75 29.28 2.84 -5.06
N PRO A 76 30.38 2.45 -5.74
CA PRO A 76 30.55 1.08 -6.27
C PRO A 76 30.72 0.01 -5.20
N HIS A 77 31.07 0.39 -3.98
CA HIS A 77 31.23 -0.51 -2.84
C HIS A 77 29.92 -0.85 -2.14
N LEU A 78 28.85 -0.05 -2.36
CA LEU A 78 27.58 -0.26 -1.72
C LEU A 78 26.78 -1.39 -2.37
N ARG A 79 26.27 -2.30 -1.55
CA ARG A 79 25.14 -3.15 -1.94
C ARG A 79 23.85 -2.37 -1.81
N LEU A 80 23.12 -2.23 -2.91
CA LEU A 80 21.82 -1.58 -2.92
C LEU A 80 20.74 -2.61 -2.63
N ILE A 81 19.80 -2.27 -1.75
CA ILE A 81 18.66 -3.11 -1.34
C ILE A 81 17.39 -2.28 -1.51
N MET A 82 16.34 -2.92 -2.01
CA MET A 82 14.99 -2.37 -2.06
C MET A 82 14.00 -3.39 -1.47
N GLU A 83 12.89 -2.91 -0.93
CA GLU A 83 11.86 -3.72 -0.27
C GLU A 83 10.47 -3.50 -0.91
N PRO A 84 10.30 -3.64 -2.22
CA PRO A 84 9.00 -3.45 -2.85
C PRO A 84 8.02 -4.53 -2.34
N GLY A 85 6.94 -4.12 -1.70
CA GLY A 85 5.89 -5.01 -1.19
C GLY A 85 4.73 -5.11 -2.16
N SER A 86 3.91 -4.07 -2.26
CA SER A 86 2.72 -4.02 -3.11
C SER A 86 2.98 -4.37 -4.58
N ALA A 87 4.17 -4.04 -5.09
CA ALA A 87 4.56 -4.40 -6.45
C ALA A 87 4.52 -5.91 -6.71
N PHE A 88 4.80 -6.75 -5.72
CA PHE A 88 4.76 -8.22 -5.87
C PHE A 88 3.37 -8.81 -5.62
N THR A 89 2.54 -8.12 -4.83
CA THR A 89 1.21 -8.62 -4.47
C THR A 89 0.09 -7.99 -5.29
N TRP A 90 0.40 -6.97 -6.07
CA TRP A 90 -0.55 -6.27 -6.90
C TRP A 90 -1.28 -7.21 -7.87
N ARG A 91 -2.61 -7.26 -7.78
CA ARG A 91 -3.48 -8.08 -8.62
C ARG A 91 -3.13 -9.57 -8.66
N THR A 92 -2.67 -10.13 -7.55
CA THR A 92 -2.31 -11.54 -7.46
C THR A 92 -3.44 -12.44 -6.96
N GLY A 93 -4.54 -11.87 -6.51
CA GLY A 93 -5.69 -12.60 -5.99
C GLY A 93 -6.86 -11.70 -5.65
N TYR A 94 -7.91 -12.33 -5.18
CA TYR A 94 -9.14 -11.68 -4.71
C TYR A 94 -9.38 -12.05 -3.25
N LEU A 95 -9.98 -11.13 -2.49
CA LEU A 95 -10.53 -11.46 -1.19
C LEU A 95 -12.02 -11.75 -1.35
N VAL A 96 -12.41 -12.98 -1.05
CA VAL A 96 -13.80 -13.42 -1.12
C VAL A 96 -14.38 -13.46 0.29
N SER A 97 -15.49 -12.79 0.47
CA SER A 97 -16.22 -12.72 1.73
C SER A 97 -17.68 -13.10 1.54
N THR A 98 -18.35 -13.45 2.63
CA THR A 98 -19.78 -13.78 2.64
C THR A 98 -20.53 -12.73 3.46
N VAL A 99 -21.71 -12.34 3.01
CA VAL A 99 -22.63 -11.51 3.79
C VAL A 99 -23.27 -12.38 4.88
N GLU A 100 -22.90 -12.14 6.14
CA GLU A 100 -23.39 -12.89 7.30
C GLU A 100 -24.68 -12.30 7.85
N ASP A 101 -24.87 -10.98 7.76
CA ASP A 101 -26.05 -10.28 8.22
C ASP A 101 -26.24 -8.96 7.46
N ILE A 102 -27.46 -8.44 7.50
CA ILE A 102 -27.81 -7.11 6.94
C ILE A 102 -28.46 -6.30 8.04
N VAL A 103 -27.82 -5.22 8.42
CA VAL A 103 -28.26 -4.35 9.51
C VAL A 103 -28.67 -2.99 8.94
N GLU A 104 -29.84 -2.52 9.33
CA GLU A 104 -30.27 -1.15 9.02
C GLU A 104 -30.33 -0.33 10.30
N ASN A 105 -29.57 0.73 10.35
CA ASN A 105 -29.53 1.62 11.52
C ASN A 105 -29.37 3.08 11.06
N SER A 106 -30.26 3.95 11.57
CA SER A 106 -30.21 5.39 11.30
C SER A 106 -30.11 5.75 9.82
N GLY A 107 -30.79 4.99 8.95
CA GLY A 107 -30.80 5.19 7.50
C GLY A 107 -29.55 4.69 6.77
N VAL A 108 -28.69 3.96 7.46
CA VAL A 108 -27.52 3.29 6.87
C VAL A 108 -27.79 1.80 6.80
N THR A 109 -27.71 1.22 5.62
CA THR A 109 -27.77 -0.24 5.41
C THR A 109 -26.34 -0.79 5.34
N THR A 110 -26.02 -1.72 6.24
CA THR A 110 -24.70 -2.34 6.34
C THR A 110 -24.81 -3.84 6.07
N ALA A 111 -24.08 -4.32 5.09
CA ALA A 111 -23.83 -5.75 4.90
C ALA A 111 -22.66 -6.15 5.79
N MET A 112 -22.93 -6.98 6.79
CA MET A 112 -21.93 -7.52 7.70
C MET A 112 -21.25 -8.72 7.04
N LEU A 113 -19.93 -8.66 6.93
CA LEU A 113 -19.12 -9.64 6.20
C LEU A 113 -18.36 -10.54 7.18
N ASP A 114 -18.02 -11.77 6.76
CA ASP A 114 -17.15 -12.69 7.49
C ASP A 114 -15.64 -12.33 7.43
N VAL A 115 -15.32 -11.12 6.99
CA VAL A 115 -13.97 -10.53 7.02
C VAL A 115 -13.95 -9.29 7.93
N SER A 116 -12.75 -8.82 8.26
CA SER A 116 -12.53 -7.55 8.96
C SER A 116 -11.65 -6.65 8.10
N PHE A 117 -12.03 -5.41 7.91
CA PHE A 117 -11.20 -4.42 7.22
C PHE A 117 -9.91 -4.17 8.01
N ALA A 118 -10.00 -4.04 9.32
CA ALA A 118 -8.85 -3.82 10.18
C ALA A 118 -7.82 -4.97 10.13
N CYS A 119 -8.27 -6.21 9.87
CA CYS A 119 -7.39 -7.39 9.88
C CYS A 119 -6.93 -7.81 8.47
N HIS A 120 -7.82 -7.71 7.47
CA HIS A 120 -7.56 -8.25 6.13
C HIS A 120 -7.26 -7.18 5.08
N MET A 121 -7.73 -5.95 5.31
CA MET A 121 -7.55 -4.80 4.40
C MET A 121 -7.25 -3.51 5.19
N PRO A 122 -6.23 -3.50 6.08
CA PRO A 122 -5.96 -2.34 6.95
C PRO A 122 -5.66 -1.08 6.16
N ASP A 123 -5.07 -1.19 4.99
CA ASP A 123 -4.73 -0.05 4.13
C ASP A 123 -5.97 0.74 3.69
N CYS A 124 -7.15 0.10 3.57
CA CYS A 124 -8.38 0.81 3.29
C CYS A 124 -8.73 1.84 4.38
N LEU A 125 -8.37 1.55 5.63
CA LEU A 125 -8.66 2.39 6.78
C LEU A 125 -7.58 3.46 7.02
N GLU A 126 -6.34 3.13 6.74
CA GLU A 126 -5.16 3.96 7.04
C GLU A 126 -4.70 4.80 5.85
N MET A 127 -4.76 4.21 4.66
CA MET A 127 -4.47 4.89 3.39
C MET A 127 -5.77 4.96 2.61
N PRO A 128 -6.36 6.14 2.42
CA PRO A 128 -7.74 6.26 1.95
C PRO A 128 -7.89 5.82 0.50
N TYR A 129 -7.97 4.54 0.26
CA TYR A 129 -8.38 3.98 -1.01
C TYR A 129 -9.61 3.08 -0.82
N LYS A 130 -10.47 3.04 -1.81
CA LYS A 130 -11.66 2.21 -1.84
C LYS A 130 -11.41 1.00 -2.73
N PRO A 131 -11.39 -0.23 -2.18
CA PRO A 131 -11.20 -1.42 -3.00
C PRO A 131 -12.36 -1.58 -3.97
N ALA A 132 -12.08 -2.06 -5.18
CA ALA A 132 -13.13 -2.44 -6.10
C ALA A 132 -13.82 -3.71 -5.61
N ILE A 133 -15.12 -3.81 -5.88
CA ILE A 133 -15.92 -5.02 -5.64
C ILE A 133 -16.51 -5.46 -6.98
N VAL A 134 -16.36 -6.72 -7.31
CA VAL A 134 -16.90 -7.28 -8.54
C VAL A 134 -18.43 -7.12 -8.56
N GLY A 135 -18.95 -6.48 -9.62
CA GLY A 135 -20.39 -6.24 -9.77
C GLY A 135 -20.93 -5.07 -8.95
N ALA A 136 -20.07 -4.30 -8.30
CA ALA A 136 -20.44 -3.08 -7.61
C ALA A 136 -19.91 -1.83 -8.31
N HIS A 137 -20.52 -0.70 -8.01
CA HIS A 137 -20.14 0.61 -8.52
C HIS A 137 -20.28 1.70 -7.46
N GLU A 138 -19.78 2.89 -7.75
CA GLU A 138 -19.98 4.07 -6.90
C GLU A 138 -21.47 4.44 -6.88
N PRO A 139 -22.05 4.68 -5.69
CA PRO A 139 -23.48 5.03 -5.57
C PRO A 139 -23.82 6.34 -6.27
N ALA A 140 -24.74 6.29 -7.24
CA ALA A 140 -25.33 7.49 -7.81
C ALA A 140 -26.44 8.07 -6.90
N GLU A 141 -26.97 9.25 -7.29
CA GLU A 141 -28.08 9.88 -6.56
C GLU A 141 -29.33 9.02 -6.65
N GLY A 142 -29.93 8.69 -5.50
CA GLY A 142 -31.14 7.87 -5.41
C GLY A 142 -30.92 6.37 -5.43
N GLU A 143 -29.71 5.89 -5.65
CA GLU A 143 -29.39 4.47 -5.54
C GLU A 143 -29.30 3.99 -4.09
N ARG A 144 -29.62 2.72 -3.88
CA ARG A 144 -29.42 2.07 -2.60
C ARG A 144 -27.91 1.92 -2.32
N ARG A 145 -27.52 2.33 -1.12
CA ARG A 145 -26.13 2.27 -0.66
C ARG A 145 -25.96 1.13 0.32
N TRP A 146 -24.91 0.35 0.10
CA TRP A 146 -24.52 -0.75 0.94
C TRP A 146 -23.16 -0.46 1.56
N ARG A 147 -23.13 -0.25 2.87
CA ARG A 147 -21.90 -0.20 3.63
C ARG A 147 -21.39 -1.60 3.88
N MET A 148 -20.10 -1.83 3.77
CA MET A 148 -19.47 -3.10 4.12
C MET A 148 -18.96 -3.03 5.55
N GLY A 149 -19.46 -3.87 6.44
CA GLY A 149 -19.06 -3.98 7.84
C GLY A 149 -18.25 -5.25 8.09
N GLY A 150 -17.22 -5.16 8.93
CA GLY A 150 -16.42 -6.30 9.37
C GLY A 150 -16.95 -6.91 10.66
N THR A 151 -16.38 -8.05 11.05
CA THR A 151 -16.80 -8.84 12.21
C THR A 151 -15.97 -8.59 13.47
N SER A 152 -15.02 -7.67 13.46
CA SER A 152 -14.26 -7.37 14.67
C SER A 152 -15.06 -6.53 15.66
N CYS A 153 -14.59 -6.47 16.92
CA CYS A 153 -15.19 -5.61 17.93
C CYS A 153 -14.87 -4.11 17.77
N LEU A 154 -14.06 -3.75 16.76
CA LEU A 154 -13.71 -2.38 16.48
C LEU A 154 -14.89 -1.66 15.82
N ALA A 155 -15.40 -0.60 16.44
CA ALA A 155 -16.53 0.18 15.93
C ALA A 155 -16.28 0.81 14.55
N GLY A 156 -15.01 1.02 14.18
CA GLY A 156 -14.58 1.53 12.88
C GLY A 156 -14.27 0.44 11.83
N ASP A 157 -14.58 -0.82 12.11
CA ASP A 157 -14.32 -1.92 11.19
C ASP A 157 -15.39 -2.00 10.09
N TYR A 158 -15.47 -0.93 9.31
CA TYR A 158 -16.32 -0.84 8.13
C TYR A 158 -15.66 0.06 7.11
N TYR A 159 -16.08 -0.07 5.85
CA TYR A 159 -15.58 0.81 4.80
C TYR A 159 -16.64 1.10 3.74
N GLY A 160 -16.51 2.28 3.15
CA GLY A 160 -17.17 2.76 1.95
C GLY A 160 -18.68 2.56 1.92
N ASP A 161 -19.26 2.98 0.82
CA ASP A 161 -20.59 2.63 0.42
C ASP A 161 -20.52 2.24 -1.08
N TRP A 162 -21.18 1.16 -1.46
CA TRP A 162 -21.28 0.69 -2.85
C TRP A 162 -22.74 0.56 -3.25
N SER A 163 -23.01 0.60 -4.55
CA SER A 163 -24.28 0.19 -5.14
C SER A 163 -24.08 -1.05 -5.99
N PHE A 164 -25.13 -1.85 -6.08
CA PHE A 164 -25.22 -3.06 -6.88
C PHE A 164 -26.48 -3.01 -7.73
N ASP A 165 -26.48 -3.69 -8.86
CA ASP A 165 -27.66 -3.80 -9.74
C ASP A 165 -28.81 -4.63 -9.11
N HIS A 166 -28.59 -5.14 -7.89
CA HIS A 166 -29.54 -5.97 -7.14
C HIS A 166 -29.44 -5.72 -5.63
N GLU A 167 -30.42 -6.22 -4.89
CA GLU A 167 -30.40 -6.22 -3.43
C GLU A 167 -29.50 -7.33 -2.90
N LEU A 168 -28.53 -6.96 -2.04
CA LEU A 168 -27.69 -7.96 -1.36
C LEU A 168 -28.52 -8.83 -0.42
N ARG A 169 -28.07 -10.06 -0.22
CA ARG A 169 -28.71 -11.06 0.64
C ARG A 169 -27.71 -11.74 1.53
N VAL A 170 -28.17 -12.16 2.70
CA VAL A 170 -27.38 -13.03 3.59
C VAL A 170 -26.98 -14.30 2.82
N GLY A 171 -25.74 -14.71 2.94
CA GLY A 171 -25.13 -15.82 2.22
C GLY A 171 -24.55 -15.45 0.86
N GLU A 172 -24.73 -14.22 0.39
CA GLU A 172 -24.14 -13.75 -0.86
C GLU A 172 -22.64 -13.51 -0.73
N ARG A 173 -21.91 -13.79 -1.81
CA ARG A 173 -20.45 -13.57 -1.84
C ARG A 173 -20.10 -12.20 -2.38
N ILE A 174 -19.26 -11.52 -1.64
CA ILE A 174 -18.61 -10.26 -2.02
C ILE A 174 -17.17 -10.56 -2.40
N VAL A 175 -16.75 -10.09 -3.56
CA VAL A 175 -15.40 -10.33 -4.09
C VAL A 175 -14.70 -8.99 -4.24
N PHE A 176 -13.69 -8.75 -3.41
CA PHE A 176 -12.83 -7.58 -3.46
C PHE A 176 -11.64 -7.84 -4.40
N GLU A 177 -11.32 -6.81 -5.24
CA GLU A 177 -10.19 -6.80 -6.17
C GLU A 177 -8.95 -6.15 -5.60
#